data_8ae2e4db30b8a4c7c0539f9ac8913a09
#
_entry.id   8ae2e4db30b8a4c7c0539f9ac8913a09
#
_cell.length_a   1.000
_cell.length_b   1.000
_cell.length_c   1.000
_cell.angle_alpha   90.00
_cell.angle_beta   90.00
_cell.angle_gamma   90.00
#
_symmetry.space_group_name_H-M   'P 1'
#
loop_
_entity.id
_entity.type
_entity.pdbx_description
1 polymer ?
#
loop_
_entity_poly.entity_id
_entity_poly.type
_entity_poly.pdbx_seq_one_letter_code
_entity_poly.pdbx_strand_id
1 'polypeptide(L)'
;MNISSRKAYIDSVFGQLHFQITGDGNPLILCHQSPSSLDMFSKSFEPLAQSGFQVIAIDTPGYGQSDAPKRQPTIKDYSCCIKDLIEFLNLENVSLLGHHTGACIVAELSLMIPEKIHRLILNGPPLLTNEEKANLMSMIEKAPKMKPMKDGSHLIDLWERRKQFTPGWTDLDAMHRGIIQMLRVNGDEIHGFKAAFSQDLEKVLSAIDIPTMILTNTGDDIYFAAKRASSLRPDFLFLELQGGTHDIVDEQTEKWVESVCEFLQNS
;
A
#
# COMPACT_ATOMS: atom_id res chain seq x y z
N MET A 1 -20.19 13.90 13.80
CA MET A 1 -19.32 13.55 14.95
C MET A 1 -17.92 14.04 14.64
N ASN A 2 -17.21 14.55 15.62
CA ASN A 2 -15.82 15.00 15.38
C ASN A 2 -14.94 13.76 15.41
N ILE A 3 -14.45 13.32 14.24
CA ILE A 3 -13.59 12.13 14.14
C ILE A 3 -12.21 12.52 14.62
N SER A 4 -11.72 11.84 15.67
CA SER A 4 -10.39 12.08 16.18
C SER A 4 -9.35 11.42 15.26
N SER A 5 -8.28 12.14 14.98
CA SER A 5 -7.11 11.61 14.26
C SER A 5 -5.85 11.91 15.06
N ARG A 6 -4.95 10.95 15.20
CA ARG A 6 -3.68 11.08 15.90
C ARG A 6 -2.55 10.41 15.15
N LYS A 7 -1.38 11.02 15.19
CA LYS A 7 -0.11 10.46 14.69
C LYS A 7 0.73 10.01 15.87
N ALA A 8 1.45 8.92 15.70
CA ALA A 8 2.32 8.37 16.73
C ALA A 8 3.46 7.54 16.10
N TYR A 9 4.36 7.06 16.95
CA TYR A 9 5.49 6.23 16.56
C TYR A 9 5.56 5.00 17.46
N ILE A 10 6.05 3.89 16.90
CA ILE A 10 6.48 2.71 17.64
C ILE A 10 7.94 2.41 17.35
N ASP A 11 8.64 1.80 18.28
CA ASP A 11 9.97 1.27 18.05
C ASP A 11 9.91 -0.08 17.31
N SER A 12 10.80 -0.28 16.37
CA SER A 12 10.95 -1.52 15.60
C SER A 12 12.42 -1.88 15.41
N VAL A 13 12.68 -3.04 14.82
CA VAL A 13 14.05 -3.44 14.43
C VAL A 13 14.69 -2.51 13.39
N PHE A 14 13.91 -1.67 12.74
CA PHE A 14 14.36 -0.69 11.73
C PHE A 14 14.39 0.75 12.25
N GLY A 15 14.18 0.98 13.54
CA GLY A 15 14.04 2.29 14.15
C GLY A 15 12.57 2.63 14.41
N GLN A 16 12.24 3.92 14.46
CA GLN A 16 10.89 4.38 14.72
C GLN A 16 10.01 4.30 13.48
N LEU A 17 8.82 3.76 13.64
CA LEU A 17 7.82 3.66 12.60
C LEU A 17 6.66 4.61 12.90
N HIS A 18 6.39 5.47 11.96
CA HIS A 18 5.26 6.40 12.02
C HIS A 18 3.96 5.71 11.61
N PHE A 19 2.90 5.99 12.35
CA PHE A 19 1.54 5.59 11.98
C PHE A 19 0.52 6.66 12.35
N GLN A 20 -0.65 6.58 11.73
CA GLN A 20 -1.80 7.42 12.02
C GLN A 20 -3.02 6.56 12.32
N ILE A 21 -3.80 6.96 13.34
CA ILE A 21 -5.09 6.36 13.67
C ILE A 21 -6.18 7.41 13.47
N THR A 22 -7.27 7.04 12.80
CA THR A 22 -8.45 7.87 12.59
C THR A 22 -9.72 7.06 12.89
N GLY A 23 -10.58 7.56 13.75
CA GLY A 23 -11.76 6.84 14.24
C GLY A 23 -11.47 5.84 15.36
N ASP A 24 -12.51 5.12 15.81
CA ASP A 24 -12.49 4.23 16.98
C ASP A 24 -13.34 2.96 16.80
N GLY A 25 -13.63 2.56 15.56
CA GLY A 25 -14.44 1.38 15.25
C GLY A 25 -13.62 0.08 15.09
N ASN A 26 -14.04 -0.79 14.17
CA ASN A 26 -13.32 -2.03 13.87
C ASN A 26 -11.94 -1.74 13.26
N PRO A 27 -10.85 -2.40 13.71
CA PRO A 27 -9.52 -2.09 13.23
C PRO A 27 -9.33 -2.46 11.75
N LEU A 28 -8.91 -1.47 10.97
CA LEU A 28 -8.55 -1.60 9.56
C LEU A 28 -7.15 -1.02 9.35
N ILE A 29 -6.18 -1.89 9.05
CA ILE A 29 -4.82 -1.47 8.75
C ILE A 29 -4.66 -1.25 7.25
N LEU A 30 -4.12 -0.08 6.89
CA LEU A 30 -3.80 0.30 5.52
C LEU A 30 -2.28 0.29 5.32
N CYS A 31 -1.81 -0.46 4.33
CA CYS A 31 -0.41 -0.56 3.94
C CYS A 31 -0.19 -0.02 2.52
N HIS A 32 0.63 1.02 2.40
CA HIS A 32 0.87 1.75 1.15
C HIS A 32 1.75 1.00 0.15
N GLN A 33 1.72 1.44 -1.11
CA GLN A 33 2.63 1.01 -2.17
C GLN A 33 4.01 1.69 -2.06
N SER A 34 5.00 1.20 -2.82
CA SER A 34 6.32 1.84 -2.97
C SER A 34 6.42 2.58 -4.31
N PRO A 35 7.05 3.76 -4.36
CA PRO A 35 7.54 4.59 -3.26
C PRO A 35 6.47 5.60 -2.81
N SER A 36 5.75 5.29 -1.76
CA SER A 36 4.67 6.13 -1.23
C SER A 36 4.74 6.19 0.31
N SER A 37 3.68 6.65 0.94
CA SER A 37 3.52 6.70 2.39
C SER A 37 2.04 6.55 2.77
N LEU A 38 1.73 6.54 4.06
CA LEU A 38 0.35 6.53 4.53
C LEU A 38 -0.49 7.71 3.99
N ASP A 39 0.16 8.80 3.55
CA ASP A 39 -0.53 9.97 3.01
C ASP A 39 -1.30 9.68 1.70
N MET A 40 -1.01 8.56 1.00
CA MET A 40 -1.80 8.12 -0.14
C MET A 40 -3.26 7.79 0.20
N PHE A 41 -3.53 7.49 1.48
CA PHE A 41 -4.87 7.20 1.98
C PHE A 41 -5.55 8.42 2.61
N SER A 42 -4.95 9.62 2.51
CA SER A 42 -5.42 10.81 3.23
C SER A 42 -6.88 11.18 2.97
N LYS A 43 -7.38 10.99 1.74
CA LYS A 43 -8.78 11.23 1.39
C LYS A 43 -9.74 10.17 1.91
N SER A 44 -9.26 8.95 2.19
CA SER A 44 -10.09 7.81 2.61
C SER A 44 -10.19 7.64 4.12
N PHE A 45 -9.31 8.28 4.93
CA PHE A 45 -9.33 8.15 6.38
C PHE A 45 -10.69 8.50 7.01
N GLU A 46 -11.18 9.69 6.72
CA GLU A 46 -12.43 10.17 7.31
C GLU A 46 -13.65 9.36 6.82
N PRO A 47 -13.84 9.10 5.51
CA PRO A 47 -14.95 8.27 5.04
C PRO A 47 -14.96 6.86 5.61
N LEU A 48 -13.80 6.19 5.70
CA LEU A 48 -13.70 4.87 6.32
C LEU A 48 -14.03 4.92 7.82
N ALA A 49 -13.54 5.93 8.54
CA ALA A 49 -13.85 6.12 9.96
C ALA A 49 -15.33 6.41 10.18
N GLN A 50 -15.98 7.20 9.31
CA GLN A 50 -17.44 7.43 9.34
C GLN A 50 -18.24 6.15 9.10
N SER A 51 -17.64 5.20 8.36
CA SER A 51 -18.23 3.88 8.10
C SER A 51 -18.02 2.88 9.25
N GLY A 52 -17.45 3.31 10.39
CA GLY A 52 -17.34 2.50 11.60
C GLY A 52 -16.01 1.75 11.73
N PHE A 53 -14.95 2.20 11.05
CA PHE A 53 -13.62 1.63 11.20
C PHE A 53 -12.71 2.49 12.08
N GLN A 54 -11.84 1.83 12.84
CA GLN A 54 -10.60 2.43 13.34
C GLN A 54 -9.54 2.27 12.25
N VAL A 55 -9.33 3.31 11.47
CA VAL A 55 -8.40 3.30 10.34
C VAL A 55 -6.99 3.55 10.84
N ILE A 56 -6.10 2.60 10.63
CA ILE A 56 -4.71 2.64 11.06
C ILE A 56 -3.83 2.52 9.83
N ALA A 57 -3.10 3.58 9.47
CA ALA A 57 -2.16 3.54 8.38
C ALA A 57 -0.73 3.71 8.90
N ILE A 58 0.20 2.96 8.31
CA ILE A 58 1.61 2.95 8.70
C ILE A 58 2.49 3.41 7.53
N ASP A 59 3.50 4.20 7.85
CA ASP A 59 4.65 4.38 6.97
C ASP A 59 5.59 3.19 7.16
N THR A 60 5.79 2.40 6.12
CA THR A 60 6.73 1.27 6.18
C THR A 60 8.18 1.77 6.27
N PRO A 61 9.13 0.99 6.82
CA PRO A 61 10.55 1.41 6.95
C PRO A 61 11.13 2.00 5.66
N GLY A 62 11.69 3.20 5.75
CA GLY A 62 12.27 3.93 4.63
C GLY A 62 11.30 4.84 3.87
N TYR A 63 10.04 4.92 4.29
CA TYR A 63 9.03 5.75 3.65
C TYR A 63 8.36 6.71 4.64
N GLY A 64 7.81 7.80 4.10
CA GLY A 64 7.08 8.80 4.88
C GLY A 64 7.91 9.39 6.03
N GLN A 65 7.46 9.18 7.26
CA GLN A 65 8.11 9.67 8.48
C GLN A 65 8.79 8.56 9.29
N SER A 66 8.84 7.32 8.75
CA SER A 66 9.54 6.21 9.38
C SER A 66 11.03 6.24 9.12
N ASP A 67 11.81 5.66 10.03
CA ASP A 67 13.26 5.58 9.90
C ASP A 67 13.69 4.72 8.70
N ALA A 68 14.87 5.04 8.17
CA ALA A 68 15.47 4.30 7.07
C ALA A 68 15.99 2.93 7.52
N PRO A 69 15.72 1.85 6.79
CA PRO A 69 16.30 0.55 7.09
C PRO A 69 17.81 0.55 6.81
N LYS A 70 18.60 -0.03 7.71
CA LYS A 70 20.05 -0.15 7.57
C LYS A 70 20.50 -1.25 6.60
N ARG A 71 19.57 -2.10 6.15
CA ARG A 71 19.78 -3.16 5.18
C ARG A 71 18.57 -3.27 4.25
N GLN A 72 18.71 -3.97 3.14
CA GLN A 72 17.58 -4.31 2.28
C GLN A 72 16.53 -5.10 3.08
N PRO A 73 15.30 -4.57 3.29
CA PRO A 73 14.22 -5.34 3.91
C PRO A 73 13.68 -6.40 2.96
N THR A 74 13.15 -7.48 3.51
CA THR A 74 12.28 -8.44 2.83
C THR A 74 10.82 -8.09 3.08
N ILE A 75 9.88 -8.69 2.34
CA ILE A 75 8.44 -8.54 2.64
C ILE A 75 8.14 -9.01 4.07
N LYS A 76 8.76 -10.10 4.50
CA LYS A 76 8.60 -10.58 5.88
C LYS A 76 9.06 -9.56 6.92
N ASP A 77 10.14 -8.83 6.66
CA ASP A 77 10.59 -7.76 7.56
C ASP A 77 9.55 -6.64 7.68
N TYR A 78 8.97 -6.19 6.56
CA TYR A 78 7.89 -5.20 6.56
C TYR A 78 6.64 -5.73 7.29
N SER A 79 6.30 -7.00 7.09
CA SER A 79 5.16 -7.64 7.77
C SER A 79 5.38 -7.74 9.29
N CYS A 80 6.61 -8.02 9.74
CA CYS A 80 6.95 -7.99 11.16
C CYS A 80 6.69 -6.60 11.78
N CYS A 81 7.00 -5.52 11.07
CA CYS A 81 6.74 -4.16 11.55
C CYS A 81 5.24 -3.89 11.78
N ILE A 82 4.38 -4.40 10.89
CA ILE A 82 2.93 -4.26 11.07
C ILE A 82 2.43 -5.19 12.20
N LYS A 83 3.00 -6.38 12.32
CA LYS A 83 2.72 -7.29 13.45
C LYS A 83 3.04 -6.61 14.78
N ASP A 84 4.23 -5.98 14.89
CA ASP A 84 4.63 -5.24 16.09
C ASP A 84 3.63 -4.11 16.41
N LEU A 85 3.11 -3.41 15.39
CA LEU A 85 2.07 -2.39 15.58
C LEU A 85 0.75 -2.99 16.09
N ILE A 86 0.32 -4.13 15.55
CA ILE A 86 -0.89 -4.85 16.00
C ILE A 86 -0.74 -5.25 17.49
N GLU A 87 0.41 -5.77 17.86
CA GLU A 87 0.71 -6.16 19.22
C GLU A 87 0.78 -4.96 20.17
N PHE A 88 1.45 -3.88 19.76
CA PHE A 88 1.57 -2.64 20.53
C PHE A 88 0.21 -2.00 20.82
N LEU A 89 -0.71 -2.04 19.85
CA LEU A 89 -2.05 -1.48 20.00
C LEU A 89 -3.05 -2.49 20.60
N ASN A 90 -2.63 -3.71 20.94
CA ASN A 90 -3.50 -4.81 21.40
C ASN A 90 -4.72 -5.04 20.50
N LEU A 91 -4.51 -5.04 19.18
CA LEU A 91 -5.59 -5.24 18.23
C LEU A 91 -5.92 -6.71 18.06
N GLU A 92 -7.21 -6.98 17.94
CA GLU A 92 -7.78 -8.29 17.61
C GLU A 92 -8.79 -8.12 16.48
N ASN A 93 -9.05 -9.19 15.74
CA ASN A 93 -10.04 -9.21 14.66
C ASN A 93 -9.77 -8.11 13.61
N VAL A 94 -8.52 -7.99 13.18
CA VAL A 94 -8.01 -6.91 12.32
C VAL A 94 -8.33 -7.17 10.86
N SER A 95 -8.89 -6.19 10.17
CA SER A 95 -8.95 -6.20 8.71
C SER A 95 -7.67 -5.57 8.13
N LEU A 96 -7.13 -6.18 7.08
CA LEU A 96 -5.92 -5.69 6.41
C LEU A 96 -6.22 -5.25 4.98
N LEU A 97 -5.70 -4.11 4.58
CA LEU A 97 -5.71 -3.65 3.20
C LEU A 97 -4.29 -3.25 2.79
N GLY A 98 -3.79 -3.80 1.70
CA GLY A 98 -2.51 -3.42 1.12
C GLY A 98 -2.64 -3.07 -0.36
N HIS A 99 -1.93 -2.01 -0.78
CA HIS A 99 -1.88 -1.56 -2.16
C HIS A 99 -0.53 -1.91 -2.79
N HIS A 100 -0.50 -2.60 -3.92
CA HIS A 100 0.69 -3.06 -4.64
C HIS A 100 1.72 -3.75 -3.72
N THR A 101 2.86 -3.09 -3.42
CA THR A 101 3.84 -3.59 -2.42
C THR A 101 3.17 -3.88 -1.08
N GLY A 102 2.24 -3.01 -0.66
CA GLY A 102 1.44 -3.23 0.54
C GLY A 102 0.62 -4.50 0.49
N ALA A 103 0.09 -4.89 -0.70
CA ALA A 103 -0.63 -6.15 -0.86
C ALA A 103 0.28 -7.37 -0.59
N CYS A 104 1.54 -7.33 -1.04
CA CYS A 104 2.53 -8.35 -0.69
C CYS A 104 2.76 -8.45 0.82
N ILE A 105 2.86 -7.28 1.48
CA ILE A 105 3.14 -7.19 2.92
C ILE A 105 1.97 -7.76 3.75
N VAL A 106 0.74 -7.33 3.46
CA VAL A 106 -0.43 -7.80 4.22
C VAL A 106 -0.79 -9.26 3.92
N ALA A 107 -0.50 -9.74 2.70
CA ALA A 107 -0.63 -11.16 2.35
C ALA A 107 0.32 -12.04 3.18
N GLU A 108 1.59 -11.65 3.30
CA GLU A 108 2.57 -12.34 4.17
C GLU A 108 2.14 -12.28 5.64
N LEU A 109 1.71 -11.09 6.11
CA LEU A 109 1.27 -10.89 7.48
C LEU A 109 0.09 -11.79 7.84
N SER A 110 -0.86 -11.98 6.93
CA SER A 110 -2.04 -12.82 7.14
C SER A 110 -1.70 -14.29 7.39
N LEU A 111 -0.55 -14.75 6.89
CA LEU A 111 -0.03 -16.10 7.17
C LEU A 111 0.77 -16.19 8.48
N MET A 112 1.29 -15.05 8.96
CA MET A 112 2.09 -15.01 10.20
C MET A 112 1.23 -15.01 11.47
N ILE A 113 0.06 -14.38 11.43
CA ILE A 113 -0.88 -14.23 12.56
C ILE A 113 -2.34 -14.42 12.12
N PRO A 114 -2.68 -15.54 11.45
CA PRO A 114 -4.01 -15.73 10.86
C PRO A 114 -5.14 -15.63 11.90
N GLU A 115 -4.88 -16.00 13.15
CA GLU A 115 -5.85 -15.95 14.25
C GLU A 115 -6.28 -14.52 14.63
N LYS A 116 -5.50 -13.51 14.27
CA LYS A 116 -5.81 -12.11 14.53
C LYS A 116 -6.49 -11.40 13.35
N ILE A 117 -6.47 -12.03 12.17
CA ILE A 117 -6.93 -11.37 10.94
C ILE A 117 -8.36 -11.79 10.62
N HIS A 118 -9.22 -10.77 10.45
CA HIS A 118 -10.62 -10.96 10.10
C HIS A 118 -10.83 -11.09 8.59
N ARG A 119 -10.34 -10.10 7.83
CA ARG A 119 -10.48 -10.02 6.37
C ARG A 119 -9.26 -9.41 5.72
N LEU A 120 -9.06 -9.75 4.46
CA LEU A 120 -7.90 -9.29 3.69
C LEU A 120 -8.33 -8.66 2.38
N ILE A 121 -7.82 -7.46 2.08
CA ILE A 121 -8.00 -6.78 0.79
C ILE A 121 -6.62 -6.61 0.14
N LEU A 122 -6.46 -7.19 -1.03
CA LEU A 122 -5.27 -7.07 -1.87
C LEU A 122 -5.60 -6.13 -3.03
N ASN A 123 -5.20 -4.87 -2.91
CA ASN A 123 -5.42 -3.88 -3.97
C ASN A 123 -4.25 -3.90 -4.96
N GLY A 124 -4.52 -4.35 -6.19
CA GLY A 124 -3.51 -4.48 -7.24
C GLY A 124 -2.35 -5.41 -6.88
N PRO A 125 -2.57 -6.67 -6.42
CA PRO A 125 -1.49 -7.54 -6.01
C PRO A 125 -0.58 -7.88 -7.20
N PRO A 126 0.77 -7.67 -7.08
CA PRO A 126 1.72 -7.80 -8.20
C PRO A 126 2.14 -9.26 -8.42
N LEU A 127 1.21 -10.14 -8.82
CA LEU A 127 1.54 -11.50 -9.19
C LEU A 127 2.21 -11.53 -10.58
N LEU A 128 3.48 -11.18 -10.60
CA LEU A 128 4.31 -11.01 -11.80
C LEU A 128 5.13 -12.28 -12.09
N THR A 129 5.32 -12.57 -13.38
CA THR A 129 6.30 -13.57 -13.82
C THR A 129 7.73 -13.07 -13.58
N ASN A 130 8.71 -13.98 -13.64
CA ASN A 130 10.12 -13.61 -13.48
C ASN A 130 10.59 -12.63 -14.57
N GLU A 131 10.09 -12.77 -15.79
CA GLU A 131 10.39 -11.85 -16.90
C GLU A 131 9.79 -10.45 -16.64
N GLU A 132 8.54 -10.37 -16.22
CA GLU A 132 7.88 -9.12 -15.87
C GLU A 132 8.59 -8.41 -14.70
N LYS A 133 8.98 -9.17 -13.64
CA LYS A 133 9.78 -8.65 -12.52
C LYS A 133 11.12 -8.08 -12.99
N ALA A 134 11.83 -8.78 -13.87
CA ALA A 134 13.12 -8.34 -14.41
C ALA A 134 12.97 -7.08 -15.26
N ASN A 135 11.94 -7.02 -16.11
CA ASN A 135 11.66 -5.86 -16.97
C ASN A 135 11.31 -4.62 -16.12
N LEU A 136 10.38 -4.75 -15.16
CA LEU A 136 10.01 -3.64 -14.28
C LEU A 136 11.19 -3.19 -13.42
N MET A 137 11.97 -4.10 -12.85
CA MET A 137 13.15 -3.74 -12.07
C MET A 137 14.18 -2.99 -12.93
N SER A 138 14.43 -3.44 -14.17
CA SER A 138 15.31 -2.74 -15.11
C SER A 138 14.84 -1.32 -15.42
N MET A 139 13.53 -1.11 -15.56
CA MET A 139 12.96 0.24 -15.74
C MET A 139 13.16 1.12 -14.50
N ILE A 140 12.90 0.58 -13.32
CA ILE A 140 13.06 1.29 -12.04
C ILE A 140 14.51 1.66 -11.79
N GLU A 141 15.45 0.74 -12.01
CA GLU A 141 16.89 0.97 -11.80
C GLU A 141 17.50 1.98 -12.79
N LYS A 142 16.97 2.03 -14.02
CA LYS A 142 17.38 2.99 -15.05
C LYS A 142 16.73 4.37 -14.89
N ALA A 143 15.66 4.47 -14.10
CA ALA A 143 15.03 5.76 -13.86
C ALA A 143 16.04 6.73 -13.20
N PRO A 144 16.04 8.02 -13.59
CA PRO A 144 16.91 9.01 -12.97
C PRO A 144 16.66 9.05 -11.46
N LYS A 145 17.72 8.79 -10.69
CA LYS A 145 17.64 8.94 -9.24
C LYS A 145 17.44 10.41 -8.90
N MET A 146 16.58 10.69 -7.97
CA MET A 146 16.33 12.03 -7.48
C MET A 146 17.56 12.53 -6.71
N LYS A 147 18.40 13.26 -7.39
CA LYS A 147 19.51 13.99 -6.79
C LYS A 147 19.20 15.48 -6.82
N PRO A 148 19.38 16.19 -5.69
CA PRO A 148 19.20 17.64 -5.66
C PRO A 148 20.10 18.33 -6.70
N MET A 149 19.50 19.10 -7.60
CA MET A 149 20.20 19.94 -8.59
C MET A 149 20.17 21.39 -8.13
N LYS A 150 21.28 22.10 -8.37
CA LYS A 150 21.43 23.50 -7.91
C LYS A 150 20.37 24.45 -8.46
N ASP A 151 19.89 24.19 -9.66
CA ASP A 151 18.87 24.98 -10.36
C ASP A 151 17.43 24.53 -10.06
N GLY A 152 17.24 23.47 -9.26
CA GLY A 152 15.92 22.91 -8.92
C GLY A 152 15.28 22.07 -10.03
N SER A 153 15.94 21.82 -11.16
CA SER A 153 15.40 21.07 -12.30
C SER A 153 14.89 19.68 -11.93
N HIS A 154 15.53 19.01 -10.96
CA HIS A 154 15.11 17.69 -10.45
C HIS A 154 13.64 17.68 -9.95
N LEU A 155 13.09 18.79 -9.48
CA LEU A 155 11.69 18.87 -9.04
C LEU A 155 10.74 18.89 -10.24
N ILE A 156 11.12 19.60 -11.31
CA ILE A 156 10.36 19.61 -12.55
C ILE A 156 10.42 18.25 -13.23
N ASP A 157 11.59 17.61 -13.29
CA ASP A 157 11.76 16.28 -13.87
C ASP A 157 10.88 15.25 -13.14
N LEU A 158 10.80 15.34 -11.81
CA LEU A 158 9.93 14.47 -11.03
C LEU A 158 8.45 14.70 -11.35
N TRP A 159 8.03 15.96 -11.44
CA TRP A 159 6.67 16.32 -11.78
C TRP A 159 6.27 15.81 -13.17
N GLU A 160 7.13 16.01 -14.18
CA GLU A 160 6.85 15.53 -15.54
C GLU A 160 6.86 13.99 -15.62
N ARG A 161 7.75 13.32 -14.87
CA ARG A 161 7.73 11.86 -14.76
C ARG A 161 6.43 11.37 -14.12
N ARG A 162 5.95 12.04 -13.07
CA ARG A 162 4.70 11.69 -12.40
C ARG A 162 3.52 11.77 -13.35
N LYS A 163 3.42 12.82 -14.16
CA LYS A 163 2.38 13.01 -15.17
C LYS A 163 2.30 11.86 -16.20
N GLN A 164 3.42 11.23 -16.52
CA GLN A 164 3.45 10.11 -17.47
C GLN A 164 2.70 8.89 -16.94
N PHE A 165 2.71 8.66 -15.62
CA PHE A 165 2.02 7.56 -14.96
C PHE A 165 0.56 7.87 -14.60
N THR A 166 0.13 9.11 -14.78
CA THR A 166 -1.24 9.58 -14.45
C THR A 166 -1.88 10.30 -15.64
N PRO A 167 -1.98 9.66 -16.82
CA PRO A 167 -2.51 10.30 -18.00
C PRO A 167 -3.98 10.73 -17.79
N GLY A 168 -4.25 12.02 -18.06
CA GLY A 168 -5.59 12.59 -17.92
C GLY A 168 -6.03 12.95 -16.49
N TRP A 169 -5.21 12.70 -15.50
CA TRP A 169 -5.51 13.08 -14.12
C TRP A 169 -5.27 14.58 -13.89
N THR A 170 -6.24 15.25 -13.28
CA THR A 170 -6.28 16.71 -13.14
C THR A 170 -6.24 17.21 -11.70
N ASP A 171 -6.28 16.33 -10.71
CA ASP A 171 -6.17 16.71 -9.29
C ASP A 171 -4.71 17.06 -8.95
N LEU A 172 -4.37 18.35 -9.08
CA LEU A 172 -3.02 18.84 -8.83
C LEU A 172 -2.59 18.72 -7.36
N ASP A 173 -3.54 18.78 -6.43
CA ASP A 173 -3.23 18.64 -4.99
C ASP A 173 -2.82 17.18 -4.68
N ALA A 174 -3.51 16.20 -5.23
CA ALA A 174 -3.13 14.81 -5.08
C ALA A 174 -1.80 14.49 -5.77
N MET A 175 -1.56 15.02 -6.97
CA MET A 175 -0.26 14.92 -7.65
C MET A 175 0.86 15.54 -6.80
N HIS A 176 0.62 16.72 -6.23
CA HIS A 176 1.57 17.40 -5.35
C HIS A 176 1.87 16.57 -4.09
N ARG A 177 0.84 16.00 -3.43
CA ARG A 177 1.04 15.07 -2.32
C ARG A 177 1.90 13.86 -2.73
N GLY A 178 1.62 13.26 -3.89
CA GLY A 178 2.43 12.14 -4.43
C GLY A 178 3.90 12.51 -4.61
N ILE A 179 4.20 13.71 -5.11
CA ILE A 179 5.57 14.23 -5.21
C ILE A 179 6.23 14.37 -3.84
N ILE A 180 5.51 14.94 -2.85
CA ILE A 180 6.03 15.06 -1.48
C ILE A 180 6.36 13.69 -0.89
N GLN A 181 5.51 12.68 -1.11
CA GLN A 181 5.76 11.32 -0.64
C GLN A 181 7.05 10.75 -1.25
N MET A 182 7.26 10.92 -2.55
CA MET A 182 8.48 10.48 -3.23
C MET A 182 9.73 11.23 -2.72
N LEU A 183 9.62 12.53 -2.46
CA LEU A 183 10.71 13.35 -1.89
C LEU A 183 11.05 12.99 -0.44
N ARG A 184 10.13 12.37 0.27
CA ARG A 184 10.30 11.92 1.66
C ARG A 184 10.79 10.48 1.79
N VAL A 185 11.12 9.82 0.68
CA VAL A 185 11.75 8.50 0.77
C VAL A 185 13.05 8.62 1.54
N ASN A 186 13.17 7.86 2.63
CA ASN A 186 14.31 7.87 3.53
C ASN A 186 15.12 6.58 3.33
N GLY A 187 16.17 6.67 2.53
CA GLY A 187 17.00 5.53 2.14
C GLY A 187 16.97 5.24 0.64
N ASP A 188 16.91 3.97 0.26
CA ASP A 188 16.84 3.57 -1.14
C ASP A 188 15.40 3.40 -1.60
N GLU A 189 14.96 4.22 -2.55
CA GLU A 189 13.58 4.23 -3.09
C GLU A 189 13.14 2.88 -3.67
N ILE A 190 14.10 2.02 -4.05
CA ILE A 190 13.81 0.72 -4.67
C ILE A 190 13.69 -0.44 -3.67
N HIS A 191 13.88 -0.20 -2.36
CA HIS A 191 13.82 -1.25 -1.34
C HIS A 191 12.50 -2.02 -1.37
N GLY A 192 11.37 -1.31 -1.42
CA GLY A 192 10.05 -1.94 -1.46
C GLY A 192 9.81 -2.77 -2.73
N PHE A 193 10.25 -2.28 -3.89
CA PHE A 193 10.17 -3.02 -5.14
C PHE A 193 11.02 -4.30 -5.11
N LYS A 194 12.27 -4.20 -4.64
CA LYS A 194 13.15 -5.37 -4.48
C LYS A 194 12.53 -6.42 -3.54
N ALA A 195 11.96 -5.97 -2.43
CA ALA A 195 11.29 -6.85 -1.50
C ALA A 195 10.09 -7.56 -2.15
N ALA A 196 9.19 -6.82 -2.82
CA ALA A 196 8.01 -7.37 -3.48
C ALA A 196 8.37 -8.34 -4.61
N PHE A 197 9.35 -7.99 -5.45
CA PHE A 197 9.75 -8.83 -6.57
C PHE A 197 10.56 -10.06 -6.16
N SER A 198 11.15 -10.07 -4.96
CA SER A 198 11.84 -11.24 -4.40
C SER A 198 10.90 -12.21 -3.71
N GLN A 199 9.65 -11.81 -3.43
CA GLN A 199 8.65 -12.69 -2.81
C GLN A 199 8.11 -13.70 -3.82
N ASP A 200 7.91 -14.94 -3.37
CA ASP A 200 7.08 -15.94 -4.06
C ASP A 200 5.60 -15.68 -3.71
N LEU A 201 5.03 -14.67 -4.37
CA LEU A 201 3.65 -14.25 -4.08
C LEU A 201 2.64 -15.34 -4.46
N GLU A 202 2.91 -16.18 -5.47
CA GLU A 202 2.06 -17.29 -5.86
C GLU A 202 1.90 -18.28 -4.70
N LYS A 203 3.00 -18.66 -4.07
CA LYS A 203 2.99 -19.53 -2.90
C LYS A 203 2.26 -18.89 -1.71
N VAL A 204 2.48 -17.60 -1.47
CA VAL A 204 1.80 -16.88 -0.39
C VAL A 204 0.29 -16.86 -0.63
N LEU A 205 -0.17 -16.43 -1.83
CA LEU A 205 -1.60 -16.38 -2.16
C LEU A 205 -2.25 -17.77 -2.05
N SER A 206 -1.55 -18.83 -2.48
CA SER A 206 -2.06 -20.20 -2.43
C SER A 206 -2.27 -20.73 -1.00
N ALA A 207 -1.61 -20.14 -0.02
CA ALA A 207 -1.68 -20.56 1.39
C ALA A 207 -2.67 -19.74 2.24
N ILE A 208 -3.27 -18.67 1.70
CA ILE A 208 -4.23 -17.85 2.44
C ILE A 208 -5.56 -18.58 2.58
N ASP A 209 -6.06 -18.67 3.82
CA ASP A 209 -7.36 -19.28 4.16
C ASP A 209 -8.27 -18.29 4.91
N ILE A 210 -8.11 -17.01 4.63
CA ILE A 210 -8.88 -15.90 5.22
C ILE A 210 -9.79 -15.33 4.13
N PRO A 211 -11.03 -14.89 4.45
CA PRO A 211 -11.88 -14.21 3.48
C PRO A 211 -11.13 -13.04 2.83
N THR A 212 -10.91 -13.14 1.51
CA THR A 212 -10.04 -12.22 0.79
C THR A 212 -10.74 -11.61 -0.42
N MET A 213 -10.51 -10.32 -0.63
CA MET A 213 -10.87 -9.61 -1.85
C MET A 213 -9.63 -9.17 -2.61
N ILE A 214 -9.60 -9.42 -3.90
CA ILE A 214 -8.70 -8.75 -4.84
C ILE A 214 -9.45 -7.55 -5.39
N LEU A 215 -9.03 -6.35 -5.02
CA LEU A 215 -9.52 -5.08 -5.54
C LEU A 215 -8.53 -4.56 -6.58
N THR A 216 -9.01 -4.10 -7.73
CA THR A 216 -8.15 -3.52 -8.77
C THR A 216 -8.93 -2.52 -9.60
N ASN A 217 -8.28 -1.91 -10.59
CA ASN A 217 -8.92 -1.04 -11.56
C ASN A 217 -8.33 -1.22 -12.96
N THR A 218 -9.14 -0.98 -13.99
CA THR A 218 -8.79 -1.33 -15.37
C THR A 218 -7.67 -0.49 -15.98
N GLY A 219 -7.34 0.66 -15.37
CA GLY A 219 -6.23 1.52 -15.81
C GLY A 219 -4.97 1.41 -14.94
N ASP A 220 -4.92 0.45 -14.01
CA ASP A 220 -3.70 0.17 -13.24
C ASP A 220 -2.60 -0.43 -14.14
N ASP A 221 -1.38 0.05 -14.01
CA ASP A 221 -0.22 -0.39 -14.80
C ASP A 221 0.05 -1.89 -14.67
N ILE A 222 -0.35 -2.49 -13.54
CA ILE A 222 -0.20 -3.93 -13.26
C ILE A 222 -1.54 -4.66 -13.16
N TYR A 223 -2.62 -4.11 -13.74
CA TYR A 223 -3.94 -4.73 -13.78
C TYR A 223 -3.91 -6.21 -14.21
N PHE A 224 -3.09 -6.55 -15.21
CA PHE A 224 -2.92 -7.93 -15.67
C PHE A 224 -2.40 -8.88 -14.59
N ALA A 225 -1.59 -8.38 -13.64
CA ALA A 225 -1.08 -9.17 -12.52
C ALA A 225 -2.18 -9.44 -11.47
N ALA A 226 -3.05 -8.46 -11.20
CA ALA A 226 -4.22 -8.65 -10.34
C ALA A 226 -5.22 -9.66 -10.94
N LYS A 227 -5.44 -9.64 -12.26
CA LYS A 227 -6.25 -10.67 -12.96
C LYS A 227 -5.62 -12.06 -12.87
N ARG A 228 -4.31 -12.15 -12.96
CA ARG A 228 -3.60 -13.43 -12.77
C ARG A 228 -3.80 -13.95 -11.35
N ALA A 229 -3.72 -13.08 -10.35
CA ALA A 229 -3.97 -13.44 -8.95
C ALA A 229 -5.41 -13.94 -8.74
N SER A 230 -6.41 -13.30 -9.33
CA SER A 230 -7.81 -13.75 -9.31
C SER A 230 -7.99 -15.11 -10.01
N SER A 231 -7.26 -15.34 -11.10
CA SER A 231 -7.30 -16.64 -11.80
C SER A 231 -6.65 -17.77 -10.97
N LEU A 232 -5.61 -17.44 -10.19
CA LEU A 232 -4.97 -18.38 -9.26
C LEU A 232 -5.88 -18.72 -8.08
N ARG A 233 -6.65 -17.74 -7.57
CA ARG A 233 -7.55 -17.85 -6.42
C ARG A 233 -8.97 -17.45 -6.81
N PRO A 234 -9.70 -18.32 -7.54
CA PRO A 234 -11.07 -18.03 -7.98
C PRO A 234 -12.10 -18.02 -6.83
N ASP A 235 -11.69 -18.46 -5.66
CA ASP A 235 -12.44 -18.40 -4.40
C ASP A 235 -12.37 -17.02 -3.72
N PHE A 236 -11.39 -16.17 -4.07
CA PHE A 236 -11.33 -14.79 -3.61
C PHE A 236 -12.36 -13.94 -4.36
N LEU A 237 -12.98 -13.00 -3.65
CA LEU A 237 -13.82 -12.01 -4.30
C LEU A 237 -12.95 -11.15 -5.23
N PHE A 238 -13.29 -11.07 -6.51
CA PHE A 238 -12.62 -10.17 -7.46
C PHE A 238 -13.51 -8.98 -7.75
N LEU A 239 -13.05 -7.78 -7.45
CA LEU A 239 -13.74 -6.54 -7.71
C LEU A 239 -12.87 -5.59 -8.54
N GLU A 240 -13.45 -5.05 -9.60
CA GLU A 240 -12.77 -4.23 -10.60
C GLU A 240 -13.44 -2.87 -10.74
N LEU A 241 -12.71 -1.79 -10.45
CA LEU A 241 -13.17 -0.43 -10.74
C LEU A 241 -12.80 -0.05 -12.18
N GLN A 242 -13.68 0.69 -12.85
CA GLN A 242 -13.43 1.11 -14.22
C GLN A 242 -12.57 2.36 -14.30
N GLY A 243 -11.54 2.35 -15.14
CA GLY A 243 -10.60 3.46 -15.30
C GLY A 243 -9.62 3.61 -14.15
N GLY A 244 -9.22 4.84 -13.86
CA GLY A 244 -8.21 5.19 -12.87
C GLY A 244 -6.79 4.78 -13.28
N THR A 245 -5.83 5.05 -12.41
CA THR A 245 -4.43 4.63 -12.54
C THR A 245 -4.00 3.88 -11.29
N HIS A 246 -2.70 3.71 -11.06
CA HIS A 246 -2.19 3.19 -9.79
C HIS A 246 -2.50 4.11 -8.57
N ASP A 247 -3.07 5.28 -8.80
CA ASP A 247 -3.53 6.22 -7.78
C ASP A 247 -5.05 6.18 -7.55
N ILE A 248 -5.69 5.06 -7.85
CA ILE A 248 -7.15 4.85 -7.75
C ILE A 248 -7.75 5.35 -6.43
N VAL A 249 -6.99 5.23 -5.32
CA VAL A 249 -7.41 5.67 -3.98
C VAL A 249 -7.69 7.19 -3.94
N ASP A 250 -6.90 7.97 -4.66
CA ASP A 250 -7.07 9.43 -4.80
C ASP A 250 -8.04 9.80 -5.93
N GLU A 251 -8.04 9.04 -7.04
CA GLU A 251 -8.82 9.35 -8.25
C GLU A 251 -10.31 9.01 -8.11
N GLN A 252 -10.62 7.92 -7.44
CA GLN A 252 -11.98 7.43 -7.26
C GLN A 252 -12.26 7.08 -5.79
N THR A 253 -11.88 7.97 -4.87
CA THR A 253 -11.93 7.74 -3.42
C THR A 253 -13.29 7.22 -2.95
N GLU A 254 -14.41 7.79 -3.40
CA GLU A 254 -15.75 7.40 -2.97
C GLU A 254 -16.06 5.94 -3.35
N LYS A 255 -15.86 5.57 -4.62
CA LYS A 255 -16.10 4.19 -5.09
C LYS A 255 -15.15 3.18 -4.44
N TRP A 256 -13.90 3.58 -4.23
CA TRP A 256 -12.91 2.75 -3.58
C TRP A 256 -13.30 2.48 -2.12
N VAL A 257 -13.69 3.52 -1.37
CA VAL A 257 -14.19 3.41 0.01
C VAL A 257 -15.45 2.56 0.08
N GLU A 258 -16.43 2.78 -0.82
CA GLU A 258 -17.65 1.98 -0.90
C GLU A 258 -17.33 0.49 -1.08
N SER A 259 -16.45 0.15 -2.03
CA SER A 259 -16.01 -1.22 -2.29
C SER A 259 -15.34 -1.88 -1.07
N VAL A 260 -14.48 -1.12 -0.38
CA VAL A 260 -13.81 -1.58 0.85
C VAL A 260 -14.83 -1.83 1.95
N CYS A 261 -15.73 -0.89 2.20
CA CYS A 261 -16.76 -1.00 3.23
C CYS A 261 -17.73 -2.16 2.96
N GLU A 262 -18.18 -2.31 1.70
CA GLU A 262 -19.07 -3.39 1.31
C GLU A 262 -18.46 -4.76 1.60
N PHE A 263 -17.22 -4.98 1.24
CA PHE A 263 -16.54 -6.25 1.53
C PHE A 263 -16.32 -6.48 3.03
N LEU A 264 -15.92 -5.46 3.77
CA LEU A 264 -15.57 -5.61 5.19
C LEU A 264 -16.78 -5.73 6.12
N GLN A 265 -17.96 -5.25 5.70
CA GLN A 265 -19.19 -5.24 6.53
C GLN A 265 -20.16 -6.37 6.17
N ASN A 266 -20.06 -6.97 4.99
CA ASN A 266 -20.89 -8.12 4.62
C ASN A 266 -20.42 -9.37 5.36
N SER A 267 -21.36 -9.99 6.09
CA SER A 267 -21.11 -11.20 6.92
C SER A 267 -20.86 -12.43 6.10
#